data_4a1687af52e4b314cfd0a46e1cc6c07a
#
_entry.id   4a1687af52e4b314cfd0a46e1cc6c07a
#
_cell.length_a   1.000
_cell.length_b   1.000
_cell.length_c   1.000
_cell.angle_alpha   90.00
_cell.angle_beta   90.00
_cell.angle_gamma   90.00
#
_symmetry.space_group_name_H-M   'P 1'
#
loop_
_entity.id
_entity.type
_entity.pdbx_description
1 polymer ?
#
loop_
_entity_poly.entity_id
_entity_poly.type
_entity_poly.pdbx_seq_one_letter_code
_entity_poly.pdbx_strand_id
1 'polypeptide(L)'
;MKKFIIAAAAIVVMYVIWDTAYYRLGIYIDLNPDKPVTTFMKTDETDIYMNINGEYVPFEIRGVNMGVGVPGKWATDYAIDKETYLRWFGYIKDMGANTVRVYTILHDDFYNAFYEYNKSHPEDPLYLIHGVWVNDYVQNSHR
;
A
#
# COMPACT_ATOMS: atom_id res chain seq x y z
N MET A 1 35.15 -32.10 -8.36
CA MET A 1 34.63 -31.11 -9.30
C MET A 1 33.27 -31.46 -9.91
N LYS A 2 33.09 -32.62 -10.58
CA LYS A 2 31.79 -33.00 -11.23
C LYS A 2 30.59 -32.97 -10.30
N LYS A 3 30.68 -33.47 -9.07
CA LYS A 3 29.58 -33.45 -8.08
C LYS A 3 29.18 -32.02 -7.67
N PHE A 4 30.13 -31.11 -7.61
CA PHE A 4 29.86 -29.70 -7.29
C PHE A 4 29.11 -28.97 -8.41
N ILE A 5 29.49 -29.27 -9.66
CA ILE A 5 28.83 -28.69 -10.84
C ILE A 5 27.40 -29.21 -10.96
N ILE A 6 27.15 -30.50 -10.68
CA ILE A 6 25.81 -31.09 -10.68
C ILE A 6 24.93 -30.46 -9.59
N ALA A 7 25.47 -30.28 -8.40
CA ALA A 7 24.73 -29.64 -7.29
C ALA A 7 24.37 -28.17 -7.63
N ALA A 8 25.33 -27.41 -8.18
CA ALA A 8 25.07 -26.03 -8.60
C ALA A 8 24.01 -25.95 -9.70
N ALA A 9 24.08 -26.83 -10.71
CA ALA A 9 23.07 -26.91 -11.76
C ALA A 9 21.67 -27.24 -11.20
N ALA A 10 21.58 -28.18 -10.26
CA ALA A 10 20.29 -28.52 -9.62
C ALA A 10 19.69 -27.34 -8.85
N ILE A 11 20.50 -26.54 -8.15
CA ILE A 11 20.04 -25.33 -7.44
C ILE A 11 19.49 -24.29 -8.44
N VAL A 12 20.18 -24.07 -9.55
CA VAL A 12 19.72 -23.15 -10.59
C VAL A 12 18.39 -23.61 -11.20
N VAL A 13 18.25 -24.89 -11.49
CA VAL A 13 17.00 -25.45 -12.03
C VAL A 13 15.86 -25.30 -11.03
N MET A 14 16.09 -25.61 -9.75
CA MET A 14 15.07 -25.41 -8.70
C MET A 14 14.66 -23.95 -8.57
N TYR A 15 15.62 -23.02 -8.64
CA TYR A 15 15.33 -21.59 -8.63
C TYR A 15 14.46 -21.15 -9.80
N VAL A 16 14.79 -21.59 -11.02
CA VAL A 16 14.01 -21.28 -12.24
C VAL A 16 12.59 -21.84 -12.16
N ILE A 17 12.43 -23.07 -11.63
CA ILE A 17 11.12 -23.68 -11.42
C ILE A 17 10.31 -22.87 -10.41
N TRP A 18 10.92 -22.51 -9.28
CA TRP A 18 10.29 -21.67 -8.26
C TRP A 18 9.88 -20.32 -8.81
N ASP A 19 10.78 -19.60 -9.48
CA ASP A 19 10.53 -18.28 -10.07
C ASP A 19 9.37 -18.34 -11.07
N THR A 20 9.39 -19.35 -11.96
CA THR A 20 8.32 -19.54 -12.95
C THR A 20 6.98 -19.87 -12.28
N ALA A 21 6.96 -20.78 -11.34
CA ALA A 21 5.74 -21.19 -10.63
C ALA A 21 5.13 -20.00 -9.89
N TYR A 22 5.94 -19.28 -9.12
CA TYR A 22 5.46 -18.18 -8.26
C TYR A 22 5.05 -16.94 -9.06
N TYR A 23 5.95 -16.42 -9.93
CA TYR A 23 5.73 -15.13 -10.59
C TYR A 23 4.98 -15.22 -11.93
N ARG A 24 5.06 -16.34 -12.65
CA ARG A 24 4.41 -16.47 -13.97
C ARG A 24 3.11 -17.26 -13.92
N LEU A 25 3.06 -18.32 -13.12
CA LEU A 25 1.89 -19.19 -13.04
C LEU A 25 1.00 -18.88 -11.83
N GLY A 26 1.42 -17.99 -10.93
CA GLY A 26 0.66 -17.65 -9.73
C GLY A 26 0.46 -18.82 -8.74
N ILE A 27 1.31 -19.85 -8.82
CA ILE A 27 1.25 -20.99 -7.91
C ILE A 27 1.89 -20.58 -6.60
N TYR A 28 1.07 -20.41 -5.58
CA TYR A 28 1.49 -20.06 -4.23
C TYR A 28 1.19 -21.19 -3.27
N ILE A 29 2.20 -21.62 -2.51
CA ILE A 29 2.03 -22.58 -1.43
C ILE A 29 2.00 -21.81 -0.13
N ASP A 30 0.82 -21.74 0.50
CA ASP A 30 0.68 -21.20 1.84
C ASP A 30 1.16 -22.23 2.85
N LEU A 31 2.28 -21.95 3.50
CA LEU A 31 2.86 -22.82 4.54
C LEU A 31 2.13 -22.68 5.88
N ASN A 32 1.20 -21.75 6.01
CA ASN A 32 0.41 -21.54 7.22
C ASN A 32 -1.04 -21.14 6.87
N PRO A 33 -1.80 -22.05 6.21
CA PRO A 33 -3.15 -21.76 5.72
C PRO A 33 -4.14 -21.45 6.85
N ASP A 34 -3.86 -21.92 8.06
CA ASP A 34 -4.71 -21.70 9.24
C ASP A 34 -4.36 -20.41 10.00
N LYS A 35 -3.39 -19.62 9.49
CA LYS A 35 -3.05 -18.34 10.12
C LYS A 35 -4.26 -17.42 10.08
N PRO A 36 -4.79 -16.99 11.23
CA PRO A 36 -5.90 -16.06 11.24
C PRO A 36 -5.48 -14.74 10.56
N VAL A 37 -6.18 -14.39 9.51
CA VAL A 37 -6.01 -13.08 8.85
C VAL A 37 -6.77 -12.07 9.69
N THR A 38 -6.05 -11.30 10.49
CA THR A 38 -6.61 -10.12 11.15
C THR A 38 -6.58 -8.97 10.17
N THR A 39 -7.74 -8.57 9.71
CA THR A 39 -7.87 -7.36 8.88
C THR A 39 -8.05 -6.15 9.79
N PHE A 40 -7.35 -5.05 9.46
CA PHE A 40 -7.50 -3.78 10.17
C PHE A 40 -8.88 -3.17 9.93
N MET A 41 -9.40 -3.32 8.71
CA MET A 41 -10.74 -2.88 8.32
C MET A 41 -11.52 -4.03 7.69
N LYS A 42 -12.84 -3.97 7.83
CA LYS A 42 -13.79 -4.81 7.10
C LYS A 42 -14.96 -3.96 6.60
N THR A 43 -15.66 -4.47 5.62
CA THR A 43 -16.91 -3.87 5.10
C THR A 43 -18.04 -4.88 5.22
N ASP A 44 -19.24 -4.38 5.35
CA ASP A 44 -20.47 -5.11 5.06
C ASP A 44 -21.19 -4.45 3.87
N GLU A 45 -22.51 -4.62 3.76
CA GLU A 45 -23.30 -4.11 2.63
C GLU A 45 -23.31 -2.56 2.55
N THR A 46 -23.20 -1.88 3.68
CA THR A 46 -23.41 -0.42 3.77
C THR A 46 -22.28 0.32 4.49
N ASP A 47 -21.56 -0.35 5.39
CA ASP A 47 -20.68 0.29 6.33
C ASP A 47 -19.24 -0.23 6.27
N ILE A 48 -18.32 0.60 6.73
CA ILE A 48 -16.91 0.28 6.94
C ILE A 48 -16.67 0.22 8.44
N TYR A 49 -15.95 -0.81 8.87
CA TYR A 49 -15.59 -1.01 10.27
C TYR A 49 -14.08 -1.06 10.42
N MET A 50 -13.60 -0.50 11.52
CA MET A 50 -12.20 -0.55 11.92
C MET A 50 -12.03 -1.42 13.15
N ASN A 51 -11.00 -2.25 13.16
CA ASN A 51 -10.64 -3.06 14.31
C ASN A 51 -9.89 -2.21 15.34
N ILE A 52 -10.52 -1.99 16.49
CA ILE A 52 -9.90 -1.35 17.64
C ILE A 52 -9.82 -2.38 18.78
N ASN A 53 -8.62 -2.78 19.13
CA ASN A 53 -8.36 -3.74 20.22
C ASN A 53 -9.12 -5.07 20.10
N GLY A 54 -9.36 -5.55 18.88
CA GLY A 54 -10.07 -6.81 18.62
C GLY A 54 -11.58 -6.64 18.37
N GLU A 55 -12.13 -5.47 18.55
CA GLU A 55 -13.53 -5.15 18.27
C GLU A 55 -13.67 -4.31 17.01
N TYR A 56 -14.65 -4.65 16.16
CA TYR A 56 -14.96 -3.89 14.95
C TYR A 56 -16.00 -2.82 15.23
N VAL A 57 -15.59 -1.56 15.14
CA VAL A 57 -16.47 -0.41 15.32
C VAL A 57 -16.73 0.31 13.99
N PRO A 58 -17.91 0.89 13.77
CA PRO A 58 -18.20 1.67 12.57
C PRO A 58 -17.17 2.79 12.37
N PHE A 59 -16.68 2.95 11.13
CA PHE A 59 -15.69 3.96 10.79
C PHE A 59 -16.18 4.81 9.61
N GLU A 60 -16.41 6.08 9.87
CA GLU A 60 -16.78 7.06 8.85
C GLU A 60 -15.53 7.63 8.18
N ILE A 61 -15.38 7.45 6.86
CA ILE A 61 -14.29 8.04 6.09
C ILE A 61 -14.60 9.49 5.76
N ARG A 62 -13.83 10.41 6.32
CA ARG A 62 -13.78 11.82 5.94
C ARG A 62 -12.43 12.05 5.26
N GLY A 63 -12.39 11.79 3.94
CA GLY A 63 -11.16 11.63 3.20
C GLY A 63 -10.84 12.77 2.23
N VAL A 64 -9.56 13.00 2.03
CA VAL A 64 -9.00 13.91 1.04
C VAL A 64 -8.19 13.11 0.01
N ASN A 65 -8.45 13.31 -1.28
CA ASN A 65 -7.60 12.79 -2.34
C ASN A 65 -6.33 13.63 -2.44
N MET A 66 -5.18 12.97 -2.40
CA MET A 66 -3.89 13.63 -2.54
C MET A 66 -3.14 13.08 -3.76
N GLY A 67 -2.68 14.00 -4.60
CA GLY A 67 -1.80 13.70 -5.74
C GLY A 67 -0.38 14.17 -5.48
N VAL A 68 0.43 14.16 -6.56
CA VAL A 68 1.84 14.59 -6.56
C VAL A 68 2.07 15.87 -7.36
N GLY A 69 1.01 16.51 -7.83
CA GLY A 69 1.08 17.71 -8.65
C GLY A 69 1.33 18.97 -7.83
N VAL A 70 2.32 19.75 -8.25
CA VAL A 70 2.57 21.12 -7.77
C VAL A 70 2.51 22.06 -8.97
N PRO A 71 1.90 23.24 -8.85
CA PRO A 71 1.85 24.19 -9.94
C PRO A 71 3.22 24.46 -10.56
N GLY A 72 3.33 24.31 -11.90
CA GLY A 72 4.58 24.50 -12.64
C GLY A 72 5.58 23.33 -12.56
N LYS A 73 5.19 22.19 -12.01
CA LYS A 73 6.02 20.98 -11.95
C LYS A 73 5.27 19.78 -12.50
N TRP A 74 6.01 18.81 -13.04
CA TRP A 74 5.47 17.52 -13.43
C TRP A 74 5.42 16.59 -12.23
N ALA A 75 4.51 15.61 -12.26
CA ALA A 75 4.42 14.60 -11.20
C ALA A 75 5.72 13.81 -11.00
N THR A 76 6.52 13.66 -12.07
CA THR A 76 7.83 13.00 -12.08
C THR A 76 8.98 13.84 -11.52
N ASP A 77 8.74 15.12 -11.23
CA ASP A 77 9.79 15.99 -10.67
C ASP A 77 9.99 15.78 -9.16
N TYR A 78 9.12 14.98 -8.53
CA TYR A 78 9.14 14.71 -7.08
C TYR A 78 9.31 16.00 -6.25
N ALA A 79 8.56 17.02 -6.63
CA ALA A 79 8.77 18.40 -6.14
C ALA A 79 8.18 18.65 -4.74
N ILE A 80 7.56 17.63 -4.13
CA ILE A 80 6.96 17.73 -2.80
C ILE A 80 7.90 17.02 -1.82
N ASP A 81 8.48 17.79 -0.92
CA ASP A 81 9.33 17.30 0.14
C ASP A 81 8.51 16.83 1.37
N LYS A 82 9.19 16.16 2.27
CA LYS A 82 8.62 15.63 3.51
C LYS A 82 7.98 16.71 4.38
N GLU A 83 8.61 17.87 4.51
CA GLU A 83 8.13 19.00 5.31
C GLU A 83 6.82 19.57 4.75
N THR A 84 6.69 19.61 3.45
CA THR A 84 5.44 20.01 2.79
C THR A 84 4.32 19.02 3.04
N TYR A 85 4.59 17.72 2.96
CA TYR A 85 3.59 16.70 3.31
C TYR A 85 3.18 16.80 4.78
N LEU A 86 4.11 16.95 5.71
CA LEU A 86 3.79 17.13 7.14
C LEU A 86 2.86 18.32 7.36
N ARG A 87 3.14 19.46 6.74
CA ARG A 87 2.30 20.65 6.82
C ARG A 87 0.90 20.39 6.24
N TRP A 88 0.81 19.68 5.10
CA TRP A 88 -0.48 19.37 4.48
C TRP A 88 -1.30 18.39 5.31
N PHE A 89 -0.68 17.43 5.96
CA PHE A 89 -1.38 16.53 6.90
C PHE A 89 -1.98 17.31 8.07
N GLY A 90 -1.29 18.31 8.58
CA GLY A 90 -1.85 19.24 9.56
C GLY A 90 -3.11 19.94 9.04
N TYR A 91 -3.06 20.53 7.84
CA TYR A 91 -4.22 21.20 7.24
C TYR A 91 -5.39 20.23 6.99
N ILE A 92 -5.10 18.99 6.59
CA ILE A 92 -6.11 17.96 6.38
C ILE A 92 -6.82 17.63 7.70
N LYS A 93 -6.08 17.52 8.78
CA LYS A 93 -6.66 17.32 10.12
C LYS A 93 -7.46 18.52 10.61
N ASP A 94 -6.96 19.73 10.39
CA ASP A 94 -7.65 20.98 10.76
C ASP A 94 -9.00 21.12 10.04
N MET A 95 -9.15 20.55 8.85
CA MET A 95 -10.44 20.45 8.16
C MET A 95 -11.38 19.38 8.73
N GLY A 96 -10.96 18.60 9.72
CA GLY A 96 -11.72 17.51 10.30
C GLY A 96 -11.67 16.20 9.50
N ALA A 97 -10.77 16.08 8.53
CA ALA A 97 -10.57 14.83 7.80
C ALA A 97 -9.76 13.83 8.63
N ASN A 98 -10.02 12.54 8.43
CA ASN A 98 -9.33 11.44 9.08
C ASN A 98 -8.59 10.51 8.11
N THR A 99 -8.75 10.70 6.80
CA THR A 99 -8.24 9.77 5.80
C THR A 99 -7.63 10.52 4.62
N VAL A 100 -6.47 10.06 4.16
CA VAL A 100 -5.84 10.48 2.91
C VAL A 100 -5.95 9.34 1.90
N ARG A 101 -6.39 9.63 0.67
CA ARG A 101 -6.37 8.66 -0.42
C ARG A 101 -5.36 9.06 -1.46
N VAL A 102 -4.46 8.14 -1.82
CA VAL A 102 -3.52 8.27 -2.94
C VAL A 102 -3.87 7.27 -4.04
N TYR A 103 -3.58 7.62 -5.29
CA TYR A 103 -3.98 6.82 -6.47
C TYR A 103 -2.94 5.78 -6.86
N THR A 104 -1.69 5.99 -6.47
CA THR A 104 -0.54 5.15 -6.83
C THR A 104 0.54 5.25 -5.75
N ILE A 105 1.61 4.48 -5.93
CA ILE A 105 2.81 4.60 -5.09
C ILE A 105 3.42 5.98 -5.30
N LEU A 106 3.65 6.70 -4.21
CA LEU A 106 4.29 8.00 -4.18
C LEU A 106 5.79 7.86 -3.85
N HIS A 107 6.49 9.00 -3.84
CA HIS A 107 7.88 9.07 -3.38
C HIS A 107 7.96 8.77 -1.87
N ASP A 108 9.11 8.31 -1.40
CA ASP A 108 9.36 7.95 0.01
C ASP A 108 9.12 9.10 1.00
N ASP A 109 9.31 10.35 0.58
CA ASP A 109 9.00 11.54 1.38
C ASP A 109 7.56 11.55 1.90
N PHE A 110 6.59 11.09 1.07
CA PHE A 110 5.21 10.96 1.51
C PHE A 110 5.06 9.96 2.66
N TYR A 111 5.63 8.77 2.52
CA TYR A 111 5.48 7.71 3.53
C TYR A 111 6.23 8.04 4.80
N ASN A 112 7.41 8.66 4.69
CA ASN A 112 8.19 9.12 5.84
C ASN A 112 7.45 10.22 6.59
N ALA A 113 6.85 11.18 5.89
CA ALA A 113 6.00 12.21 6.49
C ALA A 113 4.76 11.60 7.16
N PHE A 114 4.08 10.66 6.48
CA PHE A 114 2.88 10.01 7.00
C PHE A 114 3.16 9.22 8.29
N TYR A 115 4.26 8.48 8.30
CA TYR A 115 4.71 7.75 9.49
C TYR A 115 5.04 8.72 10.64
N GLU A 116 5.79 9.78 10.37
CA GLU A 116 6.19 10.76 11.39
C GLU A 116 4.99 11.51 11.95
N TYR A 117 4.06 11.91 11.07
CA TYR A 117 2.83 12.57 11.48
C TYR A 117 2.04 11.69 12.45
N ASN A 118 1.75 10.45 12.07
CA ASN A 118 0.97 9.53 12.90
C ASN A 118 1.69 9.14 14.19
N LYS A 119 3.01 9.03 14.16
CA LYS A 119 3.83 8.78 15.37
C LYS A 119 3.72 9.93 16.38
N SER A 120 3.57 11.17 15.91
CA SER A 120 3.40 12.33 16.77
C SER A 120 1.94 12.59 17.18
N HIS A 121 0.97 11.92 16.55
CA HIS A 121 -0.46 12.05 16.82
C HIS A 121 -1.13 10.67 17.04
N PRO A 122 -0.68 9.87 18.01
CA PRO A 122 -1.15 8.49 18.17
C PRO A 122 -2.64 8.38 18.53
N GLU A 123 -3.19 9.41 19.21
CA GLU A 123 -4.60 9.42 19.64
C GLU A 123 -5.56 9.87 18.52
N ASP A 124 -5.04 10.52 17.48
CA ASP A 124 -5.84 11.01 16.36
C ASP A 124 -5.10 10.89 15.02
N PRO A 125 -4.78 9.66 14.60
CA PRO A 125 -3.99 9.41 13.39
C PRO A 125 -4.77 9.72 12.11
N LEU A 126 -4.04 9.92 11.02
CA LEU A 126 -4.56 9.84 9.66
C LEU A 126 -4.52 8.40 9.16
N TYR A 127 -5.55 7.99 8.43
CA TYR A 127 -5.62 6.71 7.76
C TYR A 127 -5.27 6.87 6.28
N LEU A 128 -4.67 5.83 5.69
CA LEU A 128 -4.27 5.83 4.29
C LEU A 128 -5.10 4.83 3.49
N ILE A 129 -5.77 5.32 2.46
CA ILE A 129 -6.33 4.48 1.39
C ILE A 129 -5.34 4.52 0.24
N HIS A 130 -4.63 3.42 0.04
CA HIS A 130 -3.63 3.29 -0.99
C HIS A 130 -4.25 2.68 -2.25
N GLY A 131 -4.39 3.48 -3.31
CA GLY A 131 -4.87 3.02 -4.60
C GLY A 131 -3.77 2.35 -5.42
N VAL A 132 -4.21 1.55 -6.39
CA VAL A 132 -3.35 1.00 -7.44
C VAL A 132 -3.80 1.60 -8.77
N TRP A 133 -2.86 2.24 -9.48
CA TRP A 133 -3.14 2.73 -10.82
C TRP A 133 -3.10 1.56 -11.79
N VAL A 134 -4.26 1.17 -12.30
CA VAL A 134 -4.37 0.13 -13.32
C VAL A 134 -4.25 0.79 -14.70
N ASN A 135 -3.34 0.28 -15.53
CA ASN A 135 -3.13 0.80 -16.88
C ASN A 135 -4.40 0.61 -17.74
N ASP A 136 -4.76 1.61 -18.52
CA ASP A 136 -5.93 1.60 -19.41
C ASP A 136 -5.94 0.45 -20.41
N TYR A 137 -4.77 -0.07 -20.81
CA TYR A 137 -4.64 -1.27 -21.64
C TYR A 137 -5.27 -2.51 -21.00
N VAL A 138 -5.13 -2.65 -19.68
CA VAL A 138 -5.70 -3.80 -18.95
C VAL A 138 -7.22 -3.66 -18.85
N GLN A 139 -7.74 -2.46 -18.75
CA GLN A 139 -9.18 -2.20 -18.68
C GLN A 139 -9.89 -2.44 -20.03
N ASN A 140 -9.20 -2.24 -21.14
CA ASN A 140 -9.77 -2.35 -22.48
C ASN A 140 -9.51 -3.70 -23.17
N SER A 141 -8.69 -4.58 -22.60
CA SER A 141 -8.34 -5.88 -23.20
C SER A 141 -9.44 -6.95 -23.10
N HIS A 142 -10.56 -6.66 -22.44
CA HIS A 142 -11.70 -7.57 -22.28
C HIS A 142 -12.97 -7.11 -23.05
N ARG A 143 -12.80 -6.31 -24.11
CA ARG A 143 -13.88 -5.99 -25.04
C ARG A 143 -13.77 -6.81 -26.31
#